data_876038bd08ee41a1f4e0ecc92e6b5966
#
_entry.id   876038bd08ee41a1f4e0ecc92e6b5966
#
_cell.length_a   1.000
_cell.length_b   1.000
_cell.length_c   1.000
_cell.angle_alpha   90.00
_cell.angle_beta   90.00
_cell.angle_gamma   90.00
#
_symmetry.space_group_name_H-M   'P 1'
#
loop_
_entity.id
_entity.type
_entity.pdbx_description
1 polymer ?
#
loop_
_entity_poly.entity_id
_entity_poly.type
_entity_poly.pdbx_seq_one_letter_code
_entity_poly.pdbx_strand_id
1 'polypeptide(L)'
;LRYKNYWKDSGGITVSGGEPLLHIDFLIDFFRRAKEYGVHTVIDTAGNPFTRDEPFFSKFNELMNYTDLLLLDIKEINNERHSYITGFSNDNILDMAKYLSEIKKPVWIRHVLVPQLSDFDEDLDKLSEFIDTLDNVERVEVLPYHTLGAFKWETLGIPYSLNGVCPPDKERISNANKKLKTSMYK
;
A
#
# COMPACT_ATOMS: atom_id res chain seq x y z
N LEU A 1 13.12 18.50 -11.51
CA LEU A 1 14.20 17.96 -12.38
C LEU A 1 15.62 18.05 -11.78
N ARG A 2 15.80 18.77 -10.66
CA ARG A 2 17.11 18.91 -9.99
C ARG A 2 17.76 17.58 -9.64
N TYR A 3 16.97 16.54 -9.36
CA TYR A 3 17.44 15.21 -8.97
C TYR A 3 17.37 14.17 -10.08
N LYS A 4 17.07 14.56 -11.33
CA LYS A 4 16.94 13.65 -12.47
C LYS A 4 18.18 12.73 -12.65
N ASN A 5 19.37 13.28 -12.38
CA ASN A 5 20.62 12.51 -12.49
C ASN A 5 20.75 11.37 -11.46
N TYR A 6 19.99 11.42 -10.36
CA TYR A 6 19.96 10.36 -9.36
C TYR A 6 19.02 9.20 -9.73
N TRP A 7 18.04 9.47 -10.61
CA TRP A 7 17.05 8.46 -10.99
C TRP A 7 17.57 7.50 -12.05
N LYS A 8 18.61 7.88 -12.79
CA LYS A 8 19.09 7.14 -13.98
C LYS A 8 17.90 6.82 -14.90
N ASP A 9 17.85 5.58 -15.43
CA ASP A 9 16.80 5.15 -16.36
C ASP A 9 15.59 4.50 -15.66
N SER A 10 15.67 4.24 -14.35
CA SER A 10 14.66 3.47 -13.59
C SER A 10 14.07 4.20 -12.40
N GLY A 11 14.43 5.45 -12.17
CA GLY A 11 13.91 6.22 -11.04
C GLY A 11 12.72 7.10 -11.42
N GLY A 12 12.07 7.65 -10.38
CA GLY A 12 10.90 8.49 -10.56
C GLY A 12 10.53 9.22 -9.29
N ILE A 13 9.25 9.48 -9.15
CA ILE A 13 8.67 10.08 -7.95
C ILE A 13 7.62 9.15 -7.35
N THR A 14 7.66 9.03 -6.02
CA THR A 14 6.61 8.38 -5.25
C THR A 14 5.92 9.43 -4.39
N VAL A 15 4.62 9.53 -4.50
CA VAL A 15 3.81 10.34 -3.58
C VAL A 15 3.26 9.44 -2.51
N SER A 16 3.62 9.77 -1.27
CA SER A 16 3.12 9.15 -0.04
C SER A 16 2.68 10.26 0.94
N GLY A 17 2.46 9.94 2.19
CA GLY A 17 2.16 10.94 3.20
C GLY A 17 1.17 10.42 4.23
N GLY A 18 0.07 11.12 4.54
CA GLY A 18 -1.10 10.52 5.15
C GLY A 18 -1.74 9.54 4.16
N GLU A 19 -2.80 10.00 3.49
CA GLU A 19 -3.41 9.24 2.38
C GLU A 19 -3.45 10.14 1.12
N PRO A 20 -2.62 9.86 0.10
CA PRO A 20 -2.51 10.75 -1.07
C PRO A 20 -3.80 10.83 -1.89
N LEU A 21 -4.62 9.78 -1.92
CA LEU A 21 -5.88 9.78 -2.68
C LEU A 21 -6.92 10.77 -2.15
N LEU A 22 -6.75 11.30 -0.92
CA LEU A 22 -7.55 12.43 -0.43
C LEU A 22 -7.29 13.72 -1.20
N HIS A 23 -6.17 13.81 -1.92
CA HIS A 23 -5.76 14.96 -2.72
C HIS A 23 -5.73 14.62 -4.21
N ILE A 24 -6.73 13.88 -4.70
CA ILE A 24 -6.74 13.28 -6.05
C ILE A 24 -6.60 14.32 -7.16
N ASP A 25 -7.20 15.50 -7.03
CA ASP A 25 -7.08 16.57 -8.02
C ASP A 25 -5.64 17.10 -8.13
N PHE A 26 -4.95 17.21 -6.99
CA PHE A 26 -3.54 17.57 -6.97
C PHE A 26 -2.68 16.49 -7.62
N LEU A 27 -2.96 15.20 -7.35
CA LEU A 27 -2.22 14.08 -7.93
C LEU A 27 -2.34 14.05 -9.45
N ILE A 28 -3.55 14.26 -9.98
CA ILE A 28 -3.80 14.32 -11.44
C ILE A 28 -2.93 15.39 -12.09
N ASP A 29 -2.98 16.62 -11.57
CA ASP A 29 -2.19 17.73 -12.10
C ASP A 29 -0.69 17.50 -11.97
N PHE A 30 -0.25 16.99 -10.83
CA PHE A 30 1.15 16.77 -10.55
C PHE A 30 1.73 15.64 -11.42
N PHE A 31 1.04 14.51 -11.54
CA PHE A 31 1.50 13.38 -12.34
C PHE A 31 1.43 13.66 -13.83
N ARG A 32 0.39 14.35 -14.30
CA ARG A 32 0.32 14.81 -15.69
C ARG A 32 1.55 15.62 -16.07
N ARG A 33 1.93 16.61 -15.25
CA ARG A 33 3.15 17.40 -15.47
C ARG A 33 4.42 16.56 -15.36
N ALA A 34 4.48 15.60 -14.44
CA ALA A 34 5.63 14.69 -14.34
C ALA A 34 5.80 13.86 -15.62
N LYS A 35 4.69 13.42 -16.22
CA LYS A 35 4.69 12.68 -17.49
C LYS A 35 5.20 13.50 -18.67
N GLU A 36 4.98 14.81 -18.72
CA GLU A 36 5.55 15.70 -19.75
C GLU A 36 7.10 15.65 -19.78
N TYR A 37 7.73 15.30 -18.63
CA TYR A 37 9.17 15.15 -18.50
C TYR A 37 9.67 13.69 -18.52
N GLY A 38 8.78 12.74 -18.85
CA GLY A 38 9.10 11.30 -18.89
C GLY A 38 9.44 10.72 -17.50
N VAL A 39 8.87 11.29 -16.43
CA VAL A 39 9.13 10.83 -15.06
C VAL A 39 8.21 9.65 -14.71
N HIS A 40 8.77 8.59 -14.16
CA HIS A 40 8.00 7.47 -13.59
C HIS A 40 7.27 7.92 -12.33
N THR A 41 5.99 7.56 -12.20
CA THR A 41 5.09 8.06 -11.16
C THR A 41 4.49 6.91 -10.35
N VAL A 42 4.59 7.02 -9.04
CA VAL A 42 4.14 5.99 -8.09
C VAL A 42 3.26 6.62 -7.01
N ILE A 43 2.17 5.95 -6.67
CA ILE A 43 1.32 6.30 -5.51
C ILE A 43 1.55 5.25 -4.43
N ASP A 44 1.84 5.70 -3.21
CA ASP A 44 1.94 4.88 -2.00
C ASP A 44 0.69 5.15 -1.14
N THR A 45 -0.23 4.18 -1.09
CA THR A 45 -1.58 4.38 -0.55
C THR A 45 -2.06 3.19 0.27
N ALA A 46 -2.91 3.47 1.26
CA ALA A 46 -3.71 2.46 1.93
C ALA A 46 -5.03 2.15 1.20
N GLY A 47 -5.37 2.90 0.15
CA GLY A 47 -6.54 2.64 -0.69
C GLY A 47 -7.90 3.00 -0.07
N ASN A 48 -7.92 3.47 1.17
CA ASN A 48 -9.18 3.68 1.91
C ASN A 48 -10.18 4.66 1.25
N PRO A 49 -9.76 5.77 0.59
CA PRO A 49 -10.70 6.65 -0.10
C PRO A 49 -11.33 6.08 -1.38
N PHE A 50 -10.85 4.93 -1.87
CA PHE A 50 -11.36 4.37 -3.12
C PHE A 50 -12.85 4.06 -3.03
N THR A 51 -13.59 4.47 -4.05
CA THR A 51 -14.98 4.12 -4.31
C THR A 51 -15.25 4.15 -5.80
N ARG A 52 -16.20 3.33 -6.26
CA ARG A 52 -16.71 3.38 -7.65
C ARG A 52 -17.81 4.45 -7.83
N ASP A 53 -18.09 5.25 -6.81
CA ASP A 53 -19.05 6.33 -6.88
C ASP A 53 -18.44 7.59 -7.53
N GLU A 54 -19.29 8.33 -8.25
CA GLU A 54 -18.91 9.62 -8.81
C GLU A 54 -18.97 10.74 -7.75
N PRO A 55 -18.10 11.74 -7.82
CA PRO A 55 -17.12 12.02 -8.89
C PRO A 55 -15.75 11.36 -8.68
N PHE A 56 -15.54 10.60 -7.61
CA PHE A 56 -14.23 10.03 -7.29
C PHE A 56 -13.76 9.05 -8.36
N PHE A 57 -14.66 8.18 -8.84
CA PHE A 57 -14.30 7.13 -9.78
C PHE A 57 -13.77 7.67 -11.12
N SER A 58 -14.43 8.69 -11.67
CA SER A 58 -13.94 9.36 -12.89
C SER A 58 -12.56 9.98 -12.69
N LYS A 59 -12.32 10.64 -11.54
CA LYS A 59 -11.03 11.22 -11.21
C LYS A 59 -9.95 10.14 -11.00
N PHE A 60 -10.31 9.03 -10.36
CA PHE A 60 -9.39 7.93 -10.18
C PHE A 60 -8.95 7.34 -11.53
N ASN A 61 -9.90 7.15 -12.46
CA ASN A 61 -9.59 6.70 -13.82
C ASN A 61 -8.68 7.68 -14.57
N GLU A 62 -8.91 8.99 -14.45
CA GLU A 62 -8.03 10.00 -15.02
C GLU A 62 -6.62 9.90 -14.41
N LEU A 63 -6.51 9.79 -13.07
CA LEU A 63 -5.23 9.63 -12.38
C LEU A 63 -4.46 8.40 -12.85
N MET A 64 -5.15 7.29 -13.10
CA MET A 64 -4.52 6.05 -13.59
C MET A 64 -3.84 6.21 -14.96
N ASN A 65 -4.26 7.17 -15.80
CA ASN A 65 -3.57 7.47 -17.06
C ASN A 65 -2.15 8.05 -16.84
N TYR A 66 -1.92 8.65 -15.70
CA TYR A 66 -0.65 9.30 -15.35
C TYR A 66 0.15 8.55 -14.28
N THR A 67 -0.37 7.43 -13.76
CA THR A 67 0.27 6.60 -12.73
C THR A 67 0.89 5.36 -13.37
N ASP A 68 2.15 5.07 -13.08
CA ASP A 68 2.81 3.85 -13.58
C ASP A 68 2.67 2.68 -12.62
N LEU A 69 2.70 2.92 -11.32
CA LEU A 69 2.72 1.88 -10.30
C LEU A 69 1.98 2.37 -9.04
N LEU A 70 1.31 1.45 -8.37
CA LEU A 70 0.79 1.69 -7.02
C LEU A 70 1.49 0.76 -6.02
N LEU A 71 1.86 1.33 -4.87
CA LEU A 71 2.23 0.58 -3.68
C LEU A 71 0.98 0.55 -2.80
N LEU A 72 0.30 -0.60 -2.78
CA LEU A 72 -0.97 -0.75 -2.06
C LEU A 72 -0.75 -1.51 -0.75
N ASP A 73 -1.02 -0.83 0.35
CA ASP A 73 -0.95 -1.43 1.68
C ASP A 73 -2.24 -2.18 2.02
N ILE A 74 -2.20 -3.50 2.09
CA ILE A 74 -3.25 -4.31 2.69
C ILE A 74 -2.85 -4.62 4.14
N LYS A 75 -3.37 -3.83 5.08
CA LYS A 75 -2.99 -3.90 6.50
C LYS A 75 -3.44 -5.20 7.15
N GLU A 76 -4.62 -5.69 6.78
CA GLU A 76 -5.21 -6.95 7.25
C GLU A 76 -6.32 -7.38 6.27
N ILE A 77 -6.38 -8.68 5.96
CA ILE A 77 -7.39 -9.23 5.06
C ILE A 77 -8.71 -9.51 5.79
N ASN A 78 -8.66 -9.86 7.06
CA ASN A 78 -9.83 -10.04 7.88
C ASN A 78 -10.43 -8.66 8.22
N ASN A 79 -11.68 -8.42 7.81
CA ASN A 79 -12.32 -7.12 7.92
C ASN A 79 -12.51 -6.66 9.38
N GLU A 80 -12.81 -7.56 10.30
CA GLU A 80 -12.99 -7.22 11.72
C GLU A 80 -11.65 -6.78 12.34
N ARG A 81 -10.58 -7.51 12.08
CA ARG A 81 -9.23 -7.16 12.52
C ARG A 81 -8.73 -5.89 11.84
N HIS A 82 -9.01 -5.74 10.55
CA HIS A 82 -8.68 -4.51 9.81
C HIS A 82 -9.37 -3.30 10.45
N SER A 83 -10.66 -3.41 10.75
CA SER A 83 -11.42 -2.35 11.41
C SER A 83 -10.90 -2.05 12.81
N TYR A 84 -10.45 -3.07 13.55
CA TYR A 84 -9.81 -2.87 14.85
C TYR A 84 -8.48 -2.10 14.74
N ILE A 85 -7.66 -2.40 13.71
CA ILE A 85 -6.35 -1.77 13.50
C ILE A 85 -6.48 -0.35 12.95
N THR A 86 -7.41 -0.11 12.02
CA THR A 86 -7.45 1.11 11.21
C THR A 86 -8.65 2.03 11.52
N GLY A 87 -9.69 1.50 12.16
CA GLY A 87 -10.97 2.18 12.35
C GLY A 87 -11.92 2.11 11.15
N PHE A 88 -11.53 1.42 10.06
CA PHE A 88 -12.30 1.36 8.81
C PHE A 88 -12.41 -0.08 8.30
N SER A 89 -13.44 -0.34 7.45
CA SER A 89 -13.53 -1.58 6.67
C SER A 89 -12.43 -1.65 5.60
N ASN A 90 -12.04 -2.87 5.19
CA ASN A 90 -11.12 -3.08 4.08
C ASN A 90 -11.81 -3.32 2.73
N ASP A 91 -13.15 -3.26 2.66
CA ASP A 91 -13.92 -3.61 1.46
C ASP A 91 -13.51 -2.77 0.23
N ASN A 92 -13.38 -1.46 0.42
CA ASN A 92 -12.96 -0.53 -0.63
C ASN A 92 -11.50 -0.73 -1.06
N ILE A 93 -10.62 -1.14 -0.13
CA ILE A 93 -9.21 -1.44 -0.44
C ILE A 93 -9.12 -2.69 -1.32
N LEU A 94 -9.88 -3.73 -0.97
CA LEU A 94 -9.93 -4.96 -1.74
C LEU A 94 -10.63 -4.75 -3.10
N ASP A 95 -11.66 -3.91 -3.17
CA ASP A 95 -12.29 -3.52 -4.43
C ASP A 95 -11.31 -2.71 -5.31
N MET A 96 -10.54 -1.79 -4.73
CA MET A 96 -9.47 -1.08 -5.44
C MET A 96 -8.45 -2.06 -6.05
N ALA A 97 -7.99 -3.04 -5.28
CA ALA A 97 -7.03 -4.04 -5.77
C ALA A 97 -7.60 -4.83 -6.97
N LYS A 98 -8.86 -5.26 -6.88
CA LYS A 98 -9.57 -5.93 -7.99
C LYS A 98 -9.69 -5.01 -9.20
N TYR A 99 -10.09 -3.76 -8.99
CA TYR A 99 -10.22 -2.79 -10.09
C TYR A 99 -8.88 -2.52 -10.78
N LEU A 100 -7.79 -2.39 -10.03
CA LEU A 100 -6.45 -2.25 -10.59
C LEU A 100 -6.06 -3.48 -11.43
N SER A 101 -6.49 -4.67 -11.04
CA SER A 101 -6.30 -5.90 -11.82
C SER A 101 -7.15 -5.89 -13.10
N GLU A 102 -8.42 -5.46 -13.03
CA GLU A 102 -9.31 -5.31 -14.21
C GLU A 102 -8.68 -4.42 -15.29
N ILE A 103 -8.07 -3.30 -14.89
CA ILE A 103 -7.42 -2.35 -15.81
C ILE A 103 -5.93 -2.67 -16.05
N LYS A 104 -5.42 -3.77 -15.52
CA LYS A 104 -4.01 -4.22 -15.62
C LYS A 104 -2.99 -3.16 -15.19
N LYS A 105 -3.33 -2.39 -14.17
CA LYS A 105 -2.44 -1.38 -13.59
C LYS A 105 -1.42 -2.07 -12.67
N PRO A 106 -0.10 -1.91 -12.90
CA PRO A 106 0.93 -2.52 -12.04
C PRO A 106 0.74 -2.15 -10.57
N VAL A 107 0.83 -3.15 -9.69
CA VAL A 107 0.72 -2.95 -8.25
C VAL A 107 1.76 -3.77 -7.49
N TRP A 108 2.32 -3.17 -6.44
CA TRP A 108 3.04 -3.87 -5.39
C TRP A 108 2.14 -3.95 -4.17
N ILE A 109 1.90 -5.15 -3.67
CA ILE A 109 1.14 -5.34 -2.43
C ILE A 109 2.11 -5.32 -1.27
N ARG A 110 1.82 -4.51 -0.27
CA ARG A 110 2.62 -4.44 0.95
C ARG A 110 1.77 -4.82 2.15
N HIS A 111 2.36 -5.62 3.02
CA HIS A 111 1.73 -6.05 4.26
C HIS A 111 2.64 -5.76 5.45
N VAL A 112 2.18 -4.94 6.39
CA VAL A 112 2.93 -4.64 7.61
C VAL A 112 2.67 -5.74 8.63
N LEU A 113 3.71 -6.50 8.96
CA LEU A 113 3.64 -7.63 9.88
C LEU A 113 3.77 -7.16 11.33
N VAL A 114 2.65 -6.99 12.01
CA VAL A 114 2.59 -6.58 13.42
C VAL A 114 2.19 -7.78 14.27
N PRO A 115 3.06 -8.21 15.22
CA PRO A 115 2.74 -9.35 16.09
C PRO A 115 1.41 -9.21 16.81
N GLN A 116 0.60 -10.27 16.78
CA GLN A 116 -0.72 -10.38 17.40
C GLN A 116 -1.81 -9.43 16.82
N LEU A 117 -1.52 -8.74 15.73
CA LEU A 117 -2.49 -7.87 15.04
C LEU A 117 -2.70 -8.23 13.58
N SER A 118 -1.62 -8.39 12.82
CA SER A 118 -1.67 -8.69 11.39
C SER A 118 -0.73 -9.84 10.98
N ASP A 119 -0.34 -10.68 11.93
CA ASP A 119 0.60 -11.78 11.70
C ASP A 119 -0.02 -13.17 11.86
N PHE A 120 -1.35 -13.29 11.90
CA PHE A 120 -2.03 -14.57 12.04
C PHE A 120 -1.89 -15.41 10.78
N ASP A 121 -1.51 -16.67 10.94
CA ASP A 121 -1.26 -17.59 9.83
C ASP A 121 -2.49 -17.77 8.92
N GLU A 122 -3.67 -17.87 9.50
CA GLU A 122 -4.92 -18.00 8.75
C GLU A 122 -5.24 -16.78 7.87
N ASP A 123 -4.86 -15.57 8.32
CA ASP A 123 -5.11 -14.34 7.57
C ASP A 123 -4.01 -14.11 6.53
N LEU A 124 -2.77 -14.51 6.81
CA LEU A 124 -1.71 -14.54 5.80
C LEU A 124 -2.05 -15.51 4.65
N ASP A 125 -2.64 -16.66 4.96
CA ASP A 125 -3.09 -17.60 3.93
C ASP A 125 -4.23 -17.01 3.09
N LYS A 126 -5.26 -16.41 3.71
CA LYS A 126 -6.35 -15.70 3.01
C LYS A 126 -5.85 -14.52 2.17
N LEU A 127 -4.87 -13.76 2.69
CA LEU A 127 -4.24 -12.68 1.92
C LEU A 127 -3.50 -13.23 0.70
N SER A 128 -2.79 -14.34 0.85
CA SER A 128 -2.14 -15.02 -0.28
C SER A 128 -3.16 -15.50 -1.32
N GLU A 129 -4.25 -16.13 -0.89
CA GLU A 129 -5.34 -16.55 -1.77
C GLU A 129 -5.96 -15.35 -2.51
N PHE A 130 -6.17 -14.23 -1.82
CA PHE A 130 -6.68 -13.02 -2.46
C PHE A 130 -5.70 -12.47 -3.50
N ILE A 131 -4.41 -12.38 -3.17
CA ILE A 131 -3.36 -11.92 -4.09
C ILE A 131 -3.30 -12.83 -5.33
N ASP A 132 -3.45 -14.14 -5.19
CA ASP A 132 -3.46 -15.09 -6.29
C ASP A 132 -4.65 -14.86 -7.28
N THR A 133 -5.67 -14.10 -6.90
CA THR A 133 -6.77 -13.69 -7.80
C THR A 133 -6.47 -12.46 -8.66
N LEU A 134 -5.33 -11.80 -8.44
CA LEU A 134 -4.96 -10.55 -9.10
C LEU A 134 -3.90 -10.81 -10.18
N ASP A 135 -4.14 -10.31 -11.40
CA ASP A 135 -3.25 -10.56 -12.56
C ASP A 135 -2.17 -9.50 -12.77
N ASN A 136 -2.14 -8.46 -11.93
CA ASN A 136 -1.33 -7.25 -12.10
C ASN A 136 -0.29 -7.03 -11.00
N VAL A 137 -0.11 -8.02 -10.12
CA VAL A 137 0.82 -7.92 -8.98
C VAL A 137 2.25 -8.19 -9.45
N GLU A 138 3.11 -7.18 -9.38
CA GLU A 138 4.52 -7.32 -9.74
C GLU A 138 5.39 -7.68 -8.54
N ARG A 139 4.97 -7.27 -7.32
CA ARG A 139 5.72 -7.53 -6.10
C ARG A 139 4.80 -7.68 -4.90
N VAL A 140 5.19 -8.55 -3.98
CA VAL A 140 4.61 -8.65 -2.64
C VAL A 140 5.71 -8.45 -1.61
N GLU A 141 5.50 -7.53 -0.67
CA GLU A 141 6.46 -7.19 0.36
C GLU A 141 5.87 -7.36 1.76
N VAL A 142 6.57 -8.11 2.59
CA VAL A 142 6.33 -8.15 4.04
C VAL A 142 7.21 -7.10 4.69
N LEU A 143 6.59 -6.12 5.35
CA LEU A 143 7.26 -5.04 6.07
C LEU A 143 7.22 -5.33 7.57
N PRO A 144 8.31 -5.77 8.19
CA PRO A 144 8.32 -6.03 9.62
C PRO A 144 8.05 -4.74 10.42
N TYR A 145 7.11 -4.82 11.37
CA TYR A 145 6.88 -3.74 12.32
C TYR A 145 8.17 -3.36 13.05
N HIS A 146 8.35 -2.08 13.29
CA HIS A 146 9.46 -1.51 14.06
C HIS A 146 9.01 -0.28 14.86
N THR A 147 9.70 0.01 15.95
CA THR A 147 9.35 1.09 16.89
C THR A 147 9.93 2.47 16.53
N LEU A 148 10.59 2.60 15.38
CA LEU A 148 11.26 3.85 14.98
C LEU A 148 10.35 5.09 14.93
N GLY A 149 9.04 4.90 14.77
CA GLY A 149 8.05 5.98 14.75
C GLY A 149 7.46 6.33 16.13
N ALA A 150 7.70 5.52 17.17
CA ALA A 150 7.04 5.67 18.47
C ALA A 150 7.27 7.04 19.12
N PHE A 151 8.49 7.60 18.98
CA PHE A 151 8.82 8.92 19.52
C PHE A 151 7.93 10.06 18.98
N LYS A 152 7.36 9.91 17.77
CA LYS A 152 6.46 10.93 17.19
C LYS A 152 5.16 11.03 17.98
N TRP A 153 4.64 9.88 18.43
CA TRP A 153 3.44 9.82 19.27
C TRP A 153 3.68 10.49 20.62
N GLU A 154 4.83 10.20 21.23
CA GLU A 154 5.25 10.84 22.46
C GLU A 154 5.38 12.36 22.30
N THR A 155 6.03 12.82 21.23
CA THR A 155 6.18 14.24 20.90
C THR A 155 4.83 14.93 20.71
N LEU A 156 3.84 14.24 20.16
CA LEU A 156 2.49 14.77 19.95
C LEU A 156 1.59 14.65 21.19
N GLY A 157 2.07 14.02 22.28
CA GLY A 157 1.28 13.75 23.49
C GLY A 157 0.14 12.76 23.25
N ILE A 158 0.22 11.92 22.23
CA ILE A 158 -0.81 10.94 21.88
C ILE A 158 -0.36 9.56 22.36
N PRO A 159 -1.19 8.80 23.08
CA PRO A 159 -0.86 7.44 23.50
C PRO A 159 -0.53 6.55 22.28
N TYR A 160 0.61 5.86 22.35
CA TYR A 160 1.00 4.93 21.28
C TYR A 160 0.30 3.59 21.48
N SER A 161 -0.61 3.23 20.57
CA SER A 161 -1.42 2.01 20.68
C SER A 161 -0.62 0.71 20.66
N LEU A 162 0.58 0.73 20.05
CA LEU A 162 1.49 -0.43 19.98
C LEU A 162 2.59 -0.38 21.05
N ASN A 163 2.37 0.39 22.15
CA ASN A 163 3.34 0.43 23.24
C ASN A 163 3.53 -0.96 23.84
N GLY A 164 4.78 -1.41 23.95
CA GLY A 164 5.13 -2.75 24.45
C GLY A 164 5.06 -3.87 23.40
N VAL A 165 4.59 -3.60 22.18
CA VAL A 165 4.66 -4.59 21.08
C VAL A 165 6.11 -4.66 20.57
N CYS A 166 6.70 -5.85 20.63
CA CYS A 166 8.04 -6.11 20.09
C CYS A 166 7.96 -6.31 18.57
N PRO A 167 9.02 -5.93 17.82
CA PRO A 167 9.14 -6.33 16.41
C PRO A 167 9.07 -7.86 16.22
N PRO A 168 8.53 -8.35 15.09
CA PRO A 168 8.49 -9.77 14.79
C PRO A 168 9.92 -10.34 14.70
N ASP A 169 10.10 -11.56 15.15
CA ASP A 169 11.38 -12.26 15.02
C ASP A 169 11.62 -12.74 13.58
N LYS A 170 12.84 -13.25 13.32
CA LYS A 170 13.23 -13.71 11.99
C LYS A 170 12.42 -14.91 11.50
N GLU A 171 12.01 -15.78 12.40
CA GLU A 171 11.20 -16.97 12.07
C GLU A 171 9.81 -16.53 11.61
N ARG A 172 9.19 -15.60 12.33
CA ARG A 172 7.88 -15.05 11.99
C ARG A 172 7.90 -14.28 10.65
N ILE A 173 8.94 -13.48 10.41
CA ILE A 173 9.16 -12.79 9.12
C ILE A 173 9.34 -13.82 7.98
N SER A 174 10.16 -14.85 8.20
CA SER A 174 10.37 -15.90 7.21
C SER A 174 9.08 -16.67 6.89
N ASN A 175 8.28 -16.99 7.91
CA ASN A 175 7.00 -17.64 7.74
C ASN A 175 6.01 -16.78 6.91
N ALA A 176 5.88 -15.49 7.24
CA ALA A 176 5.02 -14.57 6.49
C ALA A 176 5.46 -14.45 5.02
N ASN A 177 6.76 -14.31 4.75
CA ASN A 177 7.30 -14.28 3.39
C ASN A 177 6.98 -15.57 2.61
N LYS A 178 7.08 -16.72 3.27
CA LYS A 178 6.75 -18.02 2.66
C LYS A 178 5.25 -18.11 2.34
N LYS A 179 4.38 -17.73 3.28
CA LYS A 179 2.92 -17.77 3.10
C LYS A 179 2.46 -16.84 2.00
N LEU A 180 2.98 -15.61 1.97
CA LEU A 180 2.66 -14.61 0.94
C LEU A 180 3.46 -14.82 -0.35
N LYS A 181 4.24 -15.89 -0.48
CA LYS A 181 4.96 -16.27 -1.70
C LYS A 181 5.82 -15.13 -2.27
N THR A 182 6.41 -14.27 -1.42
CA THR A 182 7.10 -13.04 -1.85
C THR A 182 8.23 -13.30 -2.86
N SER A 183 8.85 -14.48 -2.83
CA SER A 183 9.91 -14.87 -3.78
C SER A 183 9.41 -15.16 -5.21
N MET A 184 8.10 -15.33 -5.42
CA MET A 184 7.50 -15.55 -6.74
C MET A 184 7.28 -14.24 -7.50
N TYR A 185 7.23 -13.13 -6.78
CA TYR A 185 7.07 -11.77 -7.31
C TYR A 185 8.45 -11.10 -7.32
N LYS A 186 8.84 -10.51 -8.44
CA LYS A 186 10.20 -9.95 -8.64
C LYS A 186 10.24 -8.46 -8.40
#